data_e070a9804513adfd08a0ceaa7b94e27f
#
_entry.id   e070a9804513adfd08a0ceaa7b94e27f
#
_cell.length_a   1.000
_cell.length_b   1.000
_cell.length_c   1.000
_cell.angle_alpha   90.00
_cell.angle_beta   90.00
_cell.angle_gamma   90.00
#
_symmetry.space_group_name_H-M   'P 1'
#
loop_
_entity.id
_entity.type
_entity.pdbx_description
1 polymer ?
#
loop_
_entity_poly.entity_id
_entity_poly.type
_entity_poly.pdbx_seq_one_letter_code
_entity_poly.pdbx_strand_id
1 'polypeptide(L)'
;WSKENQLSIRNFDTLEEHNAELIKRFNSLVKCDDVLYHLGDWSFGGHENIQKFRNQLHCRNIHLIFGNHDQHIEPIDSPYRGCFSSCQYVKQVSLKIDSAKSGRMGKQGFFLSHYGHRVWNQLHHGVIHLYGHSHGSLPGIGRSMDVGVDTNNLYPYYLDEILDKFKNVPVNYVDHHNKDTN
;
A
#
# COMPACT_ATOMS: atom_id res chain seq x y z
N TRP A 1 -9.02 7.39 17.95
CA TRP A 1 -8.54 8.69 17.46
C TRP A 1 -8.58 9.73 18.58
N SER A 2 -7.46 10.41 18.81
CA SER A 2 -7.45 11.60 19.65
C SER A 2 -6.58 12.66 18.97
N LYS A 3 -6.96 13.94 19.08
CA LYS A 3 -6.24 15.06 18.47
C LYS A 3 -4.77 15.13 18.94
N GLU A 4 -4.53 14.79 20.19
CA GLU A 4 -3.22 14.82 20.84
C GLU A 4 -2.24 13.76 20.28
N ASN A 5 -2.76 12.66 19.73
CA ASN A 5 -1.97 11.54 19.20
C ASN A 5 -1.91 11.53 17.67
N GLN A 6 -2.37 12.59 17.01
CA GLN A 6 -2.27 12.66 15.55
C GLN A 6 -0.83 12.87 15.11
N LEU A 7 -0.47 12.22 14.00
CA LEU A 7 0.74 12.59 13.28
C LEU A 7 0.63 14.03 12.78
N SER A 8 1.73 14.76 12.75
CA SER A 8 1.75 16.17 12.35
C SER A 8 1.09 16.44 10.99
N ILE A 9 1.17 15.47 10.07
CA ILE A 9 0.54 15.55 8.76
C ILE A 9 -1.00 15.39 8.80
N ARG A 10 -1.55 14.81 9.88
CA ARG A 10 -2.99 14.61 10.09
C ARG A 10 -3.59 15.66 11.01
N ASN A 11 -3.13 16.90 10.94
CA ASN A 11 -3.58 17.99 11.81
C ASN A 11 -5.02 18.42 11.46
N PHE A 12 -6.01 17.69 11.97
CA PHE A 12 -7.44 17.95 11.84
C PHE A 12 -8.07 18.21 13.20
N ASP A 13 -9.14 19.02 13.22
CA ASP A 13 -9.86 19.31 14.45
C ASP A 13 -10.81 18.20 14.85
N THR A 14 -11.38 17.48 13.86
CA THR A 14 -12.32 16.40 14.08
C THR A 14 -11.94 15.15 13.27
N LEU A 15 -12.46 13.97 13.70
CA LEU A 15 -12.34 12.73 12.96
C LEU A 15 -13.09 12.81 11.61
N GLU A 16 -14.21 13.49 11.60
CA GLU A 16 -15.03 13.70 10.42
C GLU A 16 -14.27 14.49 9.34
N GLU A 17 -13.60 15.57 9.72
CA GLU A 17 -12.75 16.35 8.81
C GLU A 17 -11.61 15.52 8.26
N HIS A 18 -10.91 14.77 9.13
CA HIS A 18 -9.85 13.85 8.73
C HIS A 18 -10.35 12.85 7.68
N ASN A 19 -11.46 12.15 7.97
CA ASN A 19 -12.01 11.14 7.08
C ASN A 19 -12.48 11.74 5.74
N ALA A 20 -13.15 12.89 5.81
CA ALA A 20 -13.62 13.59 4.61
C ALA A 20 -12.46 14.02 3.70
N GLU A 21 -11.37 14.54 4.27
CA GLU A 21 -10.20 14.94 3.50
C GLU A 21 -9.47 13.74 2.88
N LEU A 22 -9.33 12.63 3.61
CA LEU A 22 -8.77 11.40 3.05
C LEU A 22 -9.57 10.90 1.84
N ILE A 23 -10.90 10.81 1.98
CA ILE A 23 -11.78 10.36 0.90
C ILE A 23 -11.71 11.32 -0.29
N LYS A 24 -11.71 12.63 -0.05
CA LYS A 24 -11.60 13.65 -1.09
C LYS A 24 -10.28 13.51 -1.86
N ARG A 25 -9.13 13.41 -1.18
CA ARG A 25 -7.81 13.23 -1.81
C ARG A 25 -7.75 11.94 -2.59
N PHE A 26 -8.24 10.87 -2.01
CA PHE A 26 -8.32 9.58 -2.68
C PHE A 26 -9.11 9.69 -3.99
N ASN A 27 -10.35 10.18 -3.94
CA ASN A 27 -11.22 10.31 -5.10
C ASN A 27 -10.76 11.35 -6.13
N SER A 28 -9.90 12.29 -5.73
CA SER A 28 -9.30 13.26 -6.67
C SER A 28 -8.25 12.63 -7.58
N LEU A 29 -7.60 11.55 -7.12
CA LEU A 29 -6.54 10.87 -7.86
C LEU A 29 -7.01 9.55 -8.48
N VAL A 30 -7.72 8.71 -7.71
CA VAL A 30 -8.05 7.35 -8.11
C VAL A 30 -9.38 7.34 -8.87
N LYS A 31 -9.35 6.91 -10.11
CA LYS A 31 -10.51 6.83 -10.99
C LYS A 31 -11.30 5.55 -10.77
N CYS A 32 -12.53 5.53 -11.32
CA CYS A 32 -13.45 4.41 -11.19
C CYS A 32 -12.85 3.08 -11.66
N ASP A 33 -12.11 3.09 -12.76
CA ASP A 33 -11.58 1.90 -13.44
C ASP A 33 -10.10 1.61 -13.10
N ASP A 34 -9.50 2.41 -12.21
CA ASP A 34 -8.15 2.14 -11.72
C ASP A 34 -8.11 0.87 -10.86
N VAL A 35 -6.93 0.27 -10.76
CA VAL A 35 -6.65 -0.84 -9.85
C VAL A 35 -5.92 -0.29 -8.63
N LEU A 36 -6.53 -0.44 -7.46
CA LEU A 36 -5.95 -0.03 -6.20
C LEU A 36 -5.53 -1.23 -5.36
N TYR A 37 -4.33 -1.16 -4.80
CA TYR A 37 -3.86 -2.05 -3.75
C TYR A 37 -3.83 -1.30 -2.42
N HIS A 38 -4.73 -1.65 -1.51
CA HIS A 38 -4.77 -1.11 -0.14
C HIS A 38 -3.98 -2.04 0.79
N LEU A 39 -2.96 -1.51 1.45
CA LEU A 39 -2.02 -2.32 2.23
C LEU A 39 -2.40 -2.46 3.71
N GLY A 40 -3.69 -2.55 3.98
CA GLY A 40 -4.23 -2.91 5.30
C GLY A 40 -4.69 -1.74 6.13
N ASP A 41 -5.32 -2.09 7.26
CA ASP A 41 -5.94 -1.14 8.18
C ASP A 41 -7.00 -0.28 7.46
N TRP A 42 -7.97 -0.99 6.85
CA TRP A 42 -9.01 -0.37 6.02
C TRP A 42 -9.82 0.68 6.78
N SER A 43 -10.27 0.35 7.98
CA SER A 43 -11.07 1.27 8.78
C SER A 43 -11.05 0.91 10.26
N PHE A 44 -11.25 1.92 11.10
CA PHE A 44 -11.47 1.79 12.53
C PHE A 44 -12.94 2.01 12.87
N GLY A 45 -13.37 1.55 14.05
CA GLY A 45 -14.70 1.82 14.58
C GLY A 45 -15.78 0.79 14.23
N GLY A 46 -15.36 -0.42 13.83
CA GLY A 46 -16.26 -1.57 13.67
C GLY A 46 -16.88 -1.74 12.29
N HIS A 47 -17.82 -2.68 12.24
CA HIS A 47 -18.43 -3.18 11.00
C HIS A 47 -19.04 -2.11 10.10
N GLU A 48 -19.73 -1.14 10.67
CA GLU A 48 -20.45 -0.10 9.93
C GLU A 48 -19.50 0.76 9.07
N ASN A 49 -18.31 1.03 9.57
CA ASN A 49 -17.34 1.87 8.88
C ASN A 49 -16.74 1.19 7.63
N ILE A 50 -16.68 -0.13 7.60
CA ILE A 50 -16.13 -0.87 6.45
C ILE A 50 -16.92 -0.51 5.19
N GLN A 51 -18.23 -0.72 5.23
CA GLN A 51 -19.11 -0.43 4.10
C GLN A 51 -19.28 1.07 3.85
N LYS A 52 -19.35 1.86 4.95
CA LYS A 52 -19.47 3.32 4.87
C LYS A 52 -18.32 3.94 4.08
N PHE A 53 -17.07 3.57 4.38
CA PHE A 53 -15.92 4.08 3.64
C PHE A 53 -15.85 3.51 2.23
N ARG A 54 -16.14 2.21 2.06
CA ARG A 54 -16.15 1.59 0.72
C ARG A 54 -17.09 2.31 -0.24
N ASN A 55 -18.29 2.68 0.22
CA ASN A 55 -19.31 3.33 -0.60
C ASN A 55 -18.95 4.76 -1.01
N GLN A 56 -18.02 5.42 -0.31
CA GLN A 56 -17.57 6.77 -0.63
C GLN A 56 -16.43 6.82 -1.64
N LEU A 57 -15.80 5.67 -1.92
CA LEU A 57 -14.69 5.60 -2.87
C LEU A 57 -15.19 5.27 -4.28
N HIS A 58 -14.76 6.06 -5.26
CA HIS A 58 -15.14 5.89 -6.66
C HIS A 58 -14.51 4.65 -7.29
N CYS A 59 -13.31 4.26 -6.87
CA CYS A 59 -12.61 3.09 -7.39
C CYS A 59 -13.40 1.80 -7.16
N ARG A 60 -13.61 1.03 -8.22
CA ARG A 60 -14.35 -0.24 -8.17
C ARG A 60 -13.44 -1.43 -7.87
N ASN A 61 -12.19 -1.36 -8.27
CA ASN A 61 -11.27 -2.49 -8.25
C ASN A 61 -10.21 -2.31 -7.15
N ILE A 62 -10.63 -2.59 -5.90
CA ILE A 62 -9.78 -2.48 -4.71
C ILE A 62 -9.36 -3.88 -4.26
N HIS A 63 -8.05 -4.12 -4.20
CA HIS A 63 -7.45 -5.31 -3.59
C HIS A 63 -6.97 -4.96 -2.18
N LEU A 64 -7.44 -5.68 -1.16
CA LEU A 64 -7.05 -5.48 0.24
C LEU A 64 -5.96 -6.47 0.64
N ILE A 65 -4.87 -5.97 1.16
CA ILE A 65 -3.89 -6.72 1.94
C ILE A 65 -4.25 -6.51 3.40
N PHE A 66 -4.46 -7.59 4.16
CA PHE A 66 -4.88 -7.47 5.55
C PHE A 66 -3.83 -6.81 6.43
N GLY A 67 -4.27 -5.82 7.21
CA GLY A 67 -3.56 -5.24 8.33
C GLY A 67 -4.06 -5.78 9.67
N ASN A 68 -3.46 -5.33 10.76
CA ASN A 68 -3.83 -5.81 12.10
C ASN A 68 -5.18 -5.28 12.60
N HIS A 69 -5.76 -4.30 11.92
CA HIS A 69 -7.09 -3.76 12.25
C HIS A 69 -8.21 -4.26 11.31
N ASP A 70 -7.91 -5.20 10.41
CA ASP A 70 -8.88 -5.75 9.44
C ASP A 70 -9.58 -7.02 9.93
N GLN A 71 -9.54 -7.31 11.22
CA GLN A 71 -10.08 -8.52 11.87
C GLN A 71 -11.56 -8.81 11.55
N HIS A 72 -12.34 -7.82 11.16
CA HIS A 72 -13.74 -7.99 10.77
C HIS A 72 -13.91 -8.37 9.29
N ILE A 73 -12.89 -8.13 8.45
CA ILE A 73 -12.87 -8.48 7.03
C ILE A 73 -12.16 -9.82 6.82
N GLU A 74 -11.19 -10.15 7.68
CA GLU A 74 -10.29 -11.29 7.56
C GLU A 74 -10.99 -12.66 7.48
N PRO A 75 -12.03 -12.99 8.31
CA PRO A 75 -12.68 -14.29 8.25
C PRO A 75 -13.19 -14.63 6.84
N ILE A 76 -13.02 -15.88 6.41
CA ILE A 76 -13.35 -16.32 5.05
C ILE A 76 -14.84 -16.15 4.72
N ASP A 77 -15.68 -16.22 5.71
CA ASP A 77 -17.14 -16.05 5.64
C ASP A 77 -17.60 -14.62 5.94
N SER A 78 -16.66 -13.69 6.13
CA SER A 78 -17.02 -12.29 6.37
C SER A 78 -17.76 -11.70 5.18
N PRO A 79 -18.95 -11.09 5.39
CA PRO A 79 -19.71 -10.44 4.34
C PRO A 79 -18.97 -9.24 3.72
N TYR A 80 -18.01 -8.68 4.44
CA TYR A 80 -17.25 -7.51 4.01
C TYR A 80 -16.16 -7.82 2.99
N ARG A 81 -15.77 -9.09 2.83
CA ARG A 81 -14.83 -9.48 1.76
C ARG A 81 -15.35 -9.14 0.37
N GLY A 82 -16.68 -9.18 0.18
CA GLY A 82 -17.33 -8.78 -1.07
C GLY A 82 -17.19 -7.29 -1.43
N CYS A 83 -16.71 -6.45 -0.50
CA CYS A 83 -16.38 -5.05 -0.76
C CYS A 83 -15.12 -4.87 -1.62
N PHE A 84 -14.32 -5.93 -1.77
CA PHE A 84 -12.99 -5.90 -2.40
C PHE A 84 -12.89 -6.93 -3.52
N SER A 85 -12.07 -6.63 -4.51
CA SER A 85 -11.78 -7.54 -5.63
C SER A 85 -10.96 -8.76 -5.18
N SER A 86 -10.15 -8.62 -4.14
CA SER A 86 -9.50 -9.71 -3.42
C SER A 86 -9.05 -9.27 -2.03
N CYS A 87 -8.95 -10.22 -1.09
CA CYS A 87 -8.44 -10.00 0.27
C CYS A 87 -7.42 -11.08 0.61
N GLN A 88 -6.24 -10.71 1.07
CA GLN A 88 -5.15 -11.65 1.42
C GLN A 88 -4.09 -10.96 2.28
N TYR A 89 -3.21 -11.72 2.95
CA TYR A 89 -2.13 -11.16 3.77
C TYR A 89 -0.94 -10.65 2.97
N VAL A 90 -0.64 -11.32 1.86
CA VAL A 90 0.48 -11.00 0.98
C VAL A 90 0.04 -11.17 -0.46
N LYS A 91 0.46 -10.25 -1.33
CA LYS A 91 0.23 -10.36 -2.77
C LYS A 91 1.50 -10.06 -3.54
N GLN A 92 1.83 -10.93 -4.47
CA GLN A 92 2.85 -10.63 -5.46
C GLN A 92 2.17 -10.31 -6.79
N VAL A 93 2.55 -9.19 -7.38
CA VAL A 93 2.03 -8.74 -8.67
C VAL A 93 3.18 -8.44 -9.61
N SER A 94 2.96 -8.59 -10.90
CA SER A 94 3.92 -8.23 -11.94
C SER A 94 3.21 -7.36 -12.96
N LEU A 95 3.64 -6.12 -13.08
CA LEU A 95 3.04 -5.13 -13.95
C LEU A 95 3.92 -4.89 -15.17
N LYS A 96 3.29 -4.78 -16.34
CA LYS A 96 3.99 -4.33 -17.55
C LYS A 96 4.34 -2.85 -17.39
N ILE A 97 5.60 -2.52 -17.66
CA ILE A 97 6.10 -1.15 -17.58
C ILE A 97 6.49 -0.71 -18.96
N ASP A 98 6.05 0.48 -19.34
CA ASP A 98 6.51 1.11 -20.57
C ASP A 98 8.01 1.42 -20.48
N SER A 99 8.77 0.94 -21.44
CA SER A 99 10.22 1.10 -21.51
C SER A 99 10.67 2.56 -21.56
N ALA A 100 9.82 3.45 -22.10
CA ALA A 100 10.11 4.87 -22.16
C ALA A 100 10.20 5.54 -20.78
N LYS A 101 9.46 5.00 -19.79
CA LYS A 101 9.40 5.55 -18.42
C LYS A 101 10.39 4.91 -17.45
N SER A 102 10.78 3.67 -17.65
CA SER A 102 11.58 2.90 -16.66
C SER A 102 13.02 2.61 -17.08
N GLY A 103 13.38 2.87 -18.35
CA GLY A 103 14.68 2.47 -18.92
C GLY A 103 14.87 0.95 -19.00
N ARG A 104 13.85 0.15 -18.68
CA ARG A 104 13.86 -1.32 -18.75
C ARG A 104 12.67 -1.79 -19.56
N MET A 105 12.91 -2.56 -20.59
CA MET A 105 11.83 -3.29 -21.30
C MET A 105 11.35 -4.43 -20.41
N GLY A 106 10.09 -4.42 -20.04
CA GLY A 106 9.53 -5.63 -19.40
C GLY A 106 8.51 -5.42 -18.31
N LYS A 107 8.62 -6.24 -17.30
CA LYS A 107 7.70 -6.31 -16.15
C LYS A 107 8.45 -5.92 -14.89
N GLN A 108 7.82 -5.12 -14.03
CA GLN A 108 8.29 -4.89 -12.67
C GLN A 108 7.45 -5.73 -11.70
N GLY A 109 8.13 -6.52 -10.88
CA GLY A 109 7.51 -7.27 -9.79
C GLY A 109 7.37 -6.42 -8.53
N PHE A 110 6.26 -6.62 -7.81
CA PHE A 110 6.00 -6.01 -6.51
C PHE A 110 5.57 -7.09 -5.52
N PHE A 111 6.09 -6.99 -4.31
CA PHE A 111 5.69 -7.78 -3.16
C PHE A 111 4.95 -6.84 -2.20
N LEU A 112 3.66 -7.12 -1.97
CA LEU A 112 2.76 -6.27 -1.20
C LEU A 112 2.41 -6.98 0.11
N SER A 113 2.62 -6.31 1.24
CA SER A 113 2.21 -6.76 2.57
C SER A 113 1.92 -5.56 3.47
N HIS A 114 1.24 -5.79 4.57
CA HIS A 114 0.97 -4.74 5.54
C HIS A 114 2.24 -4.32 6.30
N TYR A 115 3.03 -5.30 6.72
CA TYR A 115 4.27 -5.06 7.45
C TYR A 115 5.50 -4.97 6.54
N GLY A 116 6.51 -4.20 6.95
CA GLY A 116 7.81 -4.16 6.30
C GLY A 116 8.60 -5.45 6.51
N HIS A 117 8.98 -6.12 5.43
CA HIS A 117 9.80 -7.33 5.45
C HIS A 117 11.28 -7.02 5.24
N ARG A 118 12.16 -7.73 5.94
CA ARG A 118 13.60 -7.65 5.73
C ARG A 118 14.04 -8.37 4.44
N VAL A 119 13.37 -9.48 4.11
CA VAL A 119 13.53 -10.25 2.87
C VAL A 119 12.17 -10.66 2.34
N TRP A 120 12.04 -10.75 1.02
CA TRP A 120 10.80 -11.10 0.34
C TRP A 120 11.07 -11.88 -0.92
N ASN A 121 10.04 -12.52 -1.47
CA ASN A 121 10.19 -13.37 -2.65
C ASN A 121 10.74 -12.59 -3.85
N GLN A 122 11.76 -13.13 -4.49
CA GLN A 122 12.44 -12.56 -5.68
C GLN A 122 13.09 -11.18 -5.43
N LEU A 123 13.47 -10.86 -4.20
CA LEU A 123 14.24 -9.67 -3.88
C LEU A 123 15.49 -9.55 -4.76
N HIS A 124 16.24 -10.65 -4.93
CA HIS A 124 17.46 -10.73 -5.76
C HIS A 124 17.19 -10.57 -7.27
N HIS A 125 15.96 -10.62 -7.72
CA HIS A 125 15.52 -10.27 -9.07
C HIS A 125 15.00 -8.84 -9.20
N GLY A 126 15.09 -8.03 -8.14
CA GLY A 126 14.71 -6.62 -8.14
C GLY A 126 13.22 -6.37 -7.93
N VAL A 127 12.48 -7.35 -7.39
CA VAL A 127 11.11 -7.13 -6.93
C VAL A 127 11.09 -6.06 -5.85
N ILE A 128 10.21 -5.07 -5.99
CA ILE A 128 10.03 -3.96 -5.04
C ILE A 128 9.05 -4.42 -3.96
N HIS A 129 9.41 -4.22 -2.68
CA HIS A 129 8.52 -4.44 -1.57
C HIS A 129 7.83 -3.15 -1.14
N LEU A 130 6.48 -3.17 -1.11
CA LEU A 130 5.66 -2.07 -0.65
C LEU A 130 4.88 -2.50 0.60
N TYR A 131 4.89 -1.65 1.62
CA TYR A 131 4.23 -1.92 2.90
C TYR A 131 3.54 -0.67 3.46
N GLY A 132 2.77 -0.83 4.52
CA GLY A 132 2.11 0.22 5.28
C GLY A 132 2.47 0.15 6.75
N HIS A 133 1.48 0.21 7.64
CA HIS A 133 1.56 0.03 9.09
C HIS A 133 2.41 1.10 9.83
N SER A 134 3.56 1.43 9.31
CA SER A 134 4.62 2.16 10.04
C SER A 134 4.44 3.68 10.02
N HIS A 135 3.48 4.21 9.26
CA HIS A 135 3.22 5.65 9.14
C HIS A 135 4.47 6.49 8.87
N GLY A 136 5.39 5.97 8.07
CA GLY A 136 6.66 6.63 7.75
C GLY A 136 7.77 6.48 8.80
N SER A 137 7.51 5.83 9.94
CA SER A 137 8.51 5.67 11.01
C SER A 137 9.55 4.57 10.74
N LEU A 138 9.25 3.64 9.81
CA LEU A 138 10.17 2.57 9.41
C LEU A 138 10.77 2.88 8.04
N PRO A 139 12.06 3.21 7.96
CA PRO A 139 12.74 3.43 6.68
C PRO A 139 12.79 2.14 5.86
N GLY A 140 12.61 2.27 4.54
CA GLY A 140 12.81 1.16 3.62
C GLY A 140 14.26 0.69 3.56
N ILE A 141 14.48 -0.59 3.32
CA ILE A 141 15.80 -1.20 3.13
C ILE A 141 15.90 -1.66 1.67
N GLY A 142 16.89 -1.14 0.94
CA GLY A 142 17.06 -1.49 -0.48
C GLY A 142 15.81 -1.11 -1.29
N ARG A 143 15.26 -2.08 -2.04
CA ARG A 143 14.08 -1.86 -2.88
C ARG A 143 12.77 -2.07 -2.12
N SER A 144 12.62 -1.38 -0.96
CA SER A 144 11.37 -1.39 -0.19
C SER A 144 11.01 0.00 0.32
N MET A 145 9.72 0.28 0.49
CA MET A 145 9.24 1.54 1.07
C MET A 145 7.86 1.41 1.70
N ASP A 146 7.63 2.24 2.70
CA ASP A 146 6.29 2.52 3.23
C ASP A 146 5.52 3.39 2.23
N VAL A 147 4.36 2.90 1.78
CA VAL A 147 3.45 3.61 0.87
C VAL A 147 2.17 4.06 1.57
N GLY A 148 2.15 4.03 2.90
CA GLY A 148 1.06 4.59 3.68
C GLY A 148 0.82 6.06 3.31
N VAL A 149 -0.43 6.49 3.32
CA VAL A 149 -0.82 7.86 2.91
C VAL A 149 -0.11 8.96 3.71
N ASP A 150 0.34 8.66 4.92
CA ASP A 150 1.13 9.58 5.77
C ASP A 150 2.49 9.93 5.17
N THR A 151 3.02 9.08 4.29
CA THR A 151 4.31 9.31 3.61
C THR A 151 4.15 10.09 2.30
N ASN A 152 2.91 10.38 1.89
CA ASN A 152 2.59 11.07 0.62
C ASN A 152 1.51 12.15 0.79
N ASN A 153 1.59 12.97 1.81
CA ASN A 153 0.64 14.06 2.04
C ASN A 153 -0.84 13.61 2.00
N LEU A 154 -1.14 12.44 2.55
CA LEU A 154 -2.46 11.80 2.58
C LEU A 154 -3.04 11.43 1.20
N TYR A 155 -2.18 11.33 0.18
CA TYR A 155 -2.55 10.82 -1.13
C TYR A 155 -2.05 9.39 -1.33
N PRO A 156 -2.77 8.53 -2.07
CA PRO A 156 -2.21 7.27 -2.55
C PRO A 156 -1.07 7.53 -3.53
N TYR A 157 -0.12 6.60 -3.60
CA TYR A 157 0.96 6.64 -4.59
C TYR A 157 0.50 6.16 -5.96
N TYR A 158 0.92 6.85 -7.00
CA TYR A 158 0.87 6.31 -8.36
C TYR A 158 2.04 5.36 -8.62
N LEU A 159 1.82 4.41 -9.54
CA LEU A 159 2.85 3.49 -9.99
C LEU A 159 4.11 4.20 -10.49
N ASP A 160 3.94 5.26 -11.29
CA ASP A 160 5.05 6.03 -11.86
C ASP A 160 5.90 6.69 -10.76
N GLU A 161 5.28 7.22 -9.69
CA GLU A 161 6.00 7.81 -8.55
C GLU A 161 6.85 6.77 -7.81
N ILE A 162 6.31 5.56 -7.66
CA ILE A 162 7.04 4.44 -7.04
C ILE A 162 8.22 4.04 -7.93
N LEU A 163 8.00 3.89 -9.23
CA LEU A 163 9.05 3.51 -10.18
C LEU A 163 10.19 4.54 -10.21
N ASP A 164 9.87 5.83 -10.19
CA ASP A 164 10.87 6.90 -10.16
C ASP A 164 11.73 6.85 -8.90
N LYS A 165 11.14 6.56 -7.73
CA LYS A 165 11.88 6.40 -6.47
C LYS A 165 12.88 5.26 -6.54
N PHE A 166 12.57 4.17 -7.27
CA PHE A 166 13.42 2.99 -7.35
C PHE A 166 14.31 2.92 -8.60
N LYS A 167 14.26 3.92 -9.48
CA LYS A 167 15.00 3.94 -10.75
C LYS A 167 16.51 3.69 -10.59
N ASN A 168 17.11 4.30 -9.55
CA ASN A 168 18.54 4.22 -9.29
C ASN A 168 18.89 3.40 -8.04
N VAL A 169 17.88 2.74 -7.41
CA VAL A 169 18.14 1.90 -6.24
C VAL A 169 18.65 0.53 -6.70
N PRO A 170 19.86 0.12 -6.29
CA PRO A 170 20.42 -1.16 -6.70
C PRO A 170 19.62 -2.33 -6.12
N VAL A 171 19.76 -3.49 -6.77
CA VAL A 171 19.23 -4.75 -6.24
C VAL A 171 20.15 -5.21 -5.12
N ASN A 172 19.60 -5.41 -3.92
CA ASN A 172 20.35 -5.92 -2.78
C ASN A 172 20.25 -7.46 -2.72
N TYR A 173 21.36 -8.07 -2.33
CA TYR A 173 21.47 -9.51 -2.11
C TYR A 173 21.77 -9.74 -0.62
N VAL A 174 20.73 -9.66 0.23
CA VAL A 174 20.87 -9.74 1.70
C VAL A 174 20.64 -11.14 2.25
N ASP A 175 20.33 -12.09 1.38
CA ASP A 175 20.13 -13.50 1.71
C ASP A 175 21.20 -14.39 1.05
N HIS A 176 20.95 -15.69 0.98
CA HIS A 176 21.86 -16.70 0.41
C HIS A 176 22.18 -16.52 -1.09
N HIS A 177 21.59 -15.54 -1.78
CA HIS A 177 21.89 -15.20 -3.18
C HIS A 177 23.03 -14.20 -3.35
N ASN A 178 23.67 -13.78 -2.26
CA ASN A 178 24.85 -12.90 -2.34
C ASN A 178 26.03 -13.68 -2.95
N LYS A 179 26.45 -13.26 -4.15
CA LYS A 179 27.55 -13.93 -4.91
C LYS A 179 28.94 -13.55 -4.39
N ASP A 180 29.06 -12.57 -3.52
CA ASP A 180 30.35 -12.01 -3.08
C ASP A 180 30.86 -12.65 -1.77
N THR A 181 30.20 -13.70 -1.28
CA THR A 181 30.56 -14.39 -0.03
C THR A 181 31.19 -15.79 -0.25
N ASN A 182 31.83 -16.04 -1.42
CA ASN A 182 32.67 -17.23 -1.63
C ASN A 182 34.11 -16.84 -1.89
#